data_ade9362e954488a4bc17b4895b9262a1
#
_entry.id   ade9362e954488a4bc17b4895b9262a1
#
_cell.length_a   1.000
_cell.length_b   1.000
_cell.length_c   1.000
_cell.angle_alpha   90.00
_cell.angle_beta   90.00
_cell.angle_gamma   90.00
#
_symmetry.space_group_name_H-M   'P 1'
#
loop_
_entity.id
_entity.type
_entity.pdbx_description
1 polymer ?
#
loop_
_entity_poly.entity_id
_entity_poly.type
_entity_poly.pdbx_seq_one_letter_code
_entity_poly.pdbx_strand_id
1 'polypeptide(L)'
;MKKILNTIWVMGVLTLAVFCLSACDRDLDVQQSYPFTVETMPVQKGIIRGQTAEIRCTLKRGGEFADTRYTIRYFQSDGKGLLRNDNGTVFKPNDRYPLTKDVFRLYYTSLSSDRQTMDIYVEDSFGRVQQLTFSFNNEREEGKDRPASSRH
;
A
#
# COMPACT_ATOMS: atom_id res chain seq x y z
N MET A 1 51.03 -21.70 51.44
CA MET A 1 51.06 -20.56 50.53
C MET A 1 50.71 -20.91 49.08
N LYS A 2 51.20 -22.00 48.47
CA LYS A 2 50.88 -22.35 47.07
C LYS A 2 49.36 -22.64 46.78
N LYS A 3 48.65 -23.24 47.74
CA LYS A 3 47.24 -23.55 47.60
C LYS A 3 46.33 -22.31 47.59
N ILE A 4 46.67 -21.31 48.42
CA ILE A 4 45.92 -20.05 48.50
C ILE A 4 46.11 -19.22 47.22
N LEU A 5 47.33 -19.17 46.69
CA LEU A 5 47.63 -18.47 45.44
C LEU A 5 46.89 -19.08 44.23
N ASN A 6 46.82 -20.42 44.20
CA ASN A 6 46.10 -21.12 43.13
C ASN A 6 44.59 -20.90 43.20
N THR A 7 44.02 -20.83 44.44
CA THR A 7 42.62 -20.54 44.64
C THR A 7 42.25 -19.12 44.21
N ILE A 8 43.08 -18.14 44.52
CA ILE A 8 42.89 -16.73 44.09
C ILE A 8 42.98 -16.62 42.57
N TRP A 9 43.88 -17.34 41.93
CA TRP A 9 44.05 -17.33 40.48
C TRP A 9 42.85 -17.94 39.78
N VAL A 10 42.30 -19.05 40.27
CA VAL A 10 41.10 -19.70 39.73
C VAL A 10 39.87 -18.83 39.91
N MET A 11 39.70 -18.16 41.05
CA MET A 11 38.59 -17.22 41.28
C MET A 11 38.71 -16.00 40.35
N GLY A 12 39.88 -15.48 40.11
CA GLY A 12 40.11 -14.35 39.18
C GLY A 12 39.79 -14.71 37.75
N VAL A 13 40.15 -15.90 37.27
CA VAL A 13 39.80 -16.37 35.92
C VAL A 13 38.33 -16.61 35.79
N LEU A 14 37.65 -17.14 36.81
CA LEU A 14 36.23 -17.40 36.81
C LEU A 14 35.40 -16.08 36.75
N THR A 15 35.81 -15.05 37.50
CA THR A 15 35.15 -13.75 37.45
C THR A 15 35.34 -13.05 36.10
N LEU A 16 36.53 -13.17 35.51
CA LEU A 16 36.81 -12.60 34.17
C LEU A 16 35.98 -13.29 33.10
N ALA A 17 35.76 -14.61 33.17
CA ALA A 17 34.95 -15.37 32.26
C ALA A 17 33.46 -14.96 32.30
N VAL A 18 32.93 -14.64 33.49
CA VAL A 18 31.53 -14.17 33.63
C VAL A 18 31.34 -12.78 33.03
N PHE A 19 32.31 -11.89 33.07
CA PHE A 19 32.25 -10.57 32.44
C PHE A 19 32.26 -10.63 30.91
N CYS A 20 32.83 -11.65 30.29
CA CYS A 20 32.88 -11.81 28.86
C CYS A 20 31.54 -12.30 28.26
N LEU A 21 30.66 -12.89 29.07
CA LEU A 21 29.36 -13.41 28.60
C LEU A 21 28.26 -12.34 28.58
N SER A 22 28.45 -11.17 29.17
CA SER A 22 27.44 -10.10 29.24
C SER A 22 27.57 -9.08 28.11
N ALA A 23 28.40 -9.28 27.10
CA ALA A 23 28.74 -8.27 26.11
C ALA A 23 28.14 -8.49 24.71
N CYS A 24 27.14 -9.35 24.58
CA CYS A 24 26.55 -9.64 23.27
C CYS A 24 25.02 -9.68 23.29
N ASP A 25 24.38 -8.60 23.74
CA ASP A 25 22.98 -8.31 23.37
C ASP A 25 22.87 -6.85 22.95
N ARG A 26 23.58 -6.51 21.87
CA ARG A 26 23.18 -5.41 21.01
C ARG A 26 22.49 -6.06 19.83
N ASP A 27 21.26 -6.42 20.02
CA ASP A 27 20.33 -6.56 18.89
C ASP A 27 20.32 -5.21 18.17
N LEU A 28 21.09 -5.15 17.10
CA LEU A 28 20.92 -4.09 16.11
C LEU A 28 19.54 -4.32 15.53
N ASP A 29 18.54 -3.65 16.09
CA ASP A 29 17.19 -3.59 15.54
C ASP A 29 17.28 -2.85 14.20
N VAL A 30 17.71 -3.59 13.18
CA VAL A 30 17.73 -3.10 11.81
C VAL A 30 16.28 -3.00 11.35
N GLN A 31 15.73 -1.82 11.42
CA GLN A 31 14.38 -1.56 10.96
C GLN A 31 14.30 -1.84 9.45
N GLN A 32 13.78 -3.02 9.10
CA GLN A 32 13.65 -3.49 7.72
C GLN A 32 12.32 -3.03 7.08
N SER A 33 11.37 -2.58 7.90
CA SER A 33 10.05 -2.19 7.43
C SER A 33 9.71 -0.78 7.90
N TYR A 34 9.53 0.13 6.97
CA TYR A 34 9.09 1.50 7.23
C TYR A 34 7.62 1.68 6.89
N PRO A 35 6.88 2.51 7.62
CA PRO A 35 5.50 2.85 7.24
C PRO A 35 5.49 3.55 5.89
N PHE A 36 4.43 3.32 5.14
CA PHE A 36 4.18 4.05 3.91
C PHE A 36 2.71 4.46 3.85
N THR A 37 2.42 5.47 3.06
CA THR A 37 1.07 5.93 2.74
C THR A 37 0.91 6.08 1.24
N VAL A 38 -0.32 5.95 0.75
CA VAL A 38 -0.65 6.26 -0.64
C VAL A 38 -1.64 7.41 -0.64
N GLU A 39 -1.23 8.53 -1.18
CA GLU A 39 -2.06 9.71 -1.34
C GLU A 39 -2.65 9.74 -2.75
N THR A 40 -3.87 10.24 -2.88
CA THR A 40 -4.53 10.42 -4.17
C THR A 40 -4.97 11.86 -4.35
N MET A 41 -4.94 12.33 -5.58
CA MET A 41 -5.63 13.56 -5.93
C MET A 41 -7.14 13.33 -5.95
N PRO A 42 -7.96 14.37 -5.77
CA PRO A 42 -9.40 14.25 -5.89
C PRO A 42 -9.80 13.59 -7.21
N VAL A 43 -10.67 12.59 -7.13
CA VAL A 43 -11.21 11.86 -8.29
C VAL A 43 -12.66 12.25 -8.48
N GLN A 44 -13.11 12.33 -9.73
CA GLN A 44 -14.54 12.57 -10.05
C GLN A 44 -15.41 11.51 -9.38
N LYS A 45 -16.58 11.92 -8.89
CA LYS A 45 -17.53 11.01 -8.24
C LYS A 45 -18.56 10.40 -9.20
N GLY A 46 -18.77 11.06 -10.33
CA GLY A 46 -19.68 10.61 -11.36
C GLY A 46 -18.95 10.00 -12.55
N ILE A 47 -19.49 8.93 -13.11
CA ILE A 47 -18.95 8.28 -14.28
C ILE A 47 -20.09 7.61 -15.07
N ILE A 48 -20.11 7.79 -16.37
CA ILE A 48 -21.06 7.08 -17.25
C ILE A 48 -20.38 5.83 -17.83
N ARG A 49 -21.20 4.90 -18.29
CA ARG A 49 -20.70 3.69 -18.96
C ARG A 49 -19.81 4.05 -20.16
N GLY A 50 -18.61 3.46 -20.22
CA GLY A 50 -17.59 3.70 -21.25
C GLY A 50 -16.64 4.86 -20.92
N GLN A 51 -16.94 5.68 -19.92
CA GLN A 51 -16.06 6.74 -19.48
C GLN A 51 -14.90 6.20 -18.63
N THR A 52 -13.77 6.88 -18.68
CA THR A 52 -12.57 6.54 -17.89
C THR A 52 -12.27 7.64 -16.88
N ALA A 53 -12.11 7.26 -15.63
CA ALA A 53 -11.59 8.11 -14.55
C ALA A 53 -10.09 7.88 -14.39
N GLU A 54 -9.32 8.98 -14.29
CA GLU A 54 -7.91 8.95 -13.95
C GLU A 54 -7.75 9.09 -12.43
N ILE A 55 -6.97 8.20 -11.83
CA ILE A 55 -6.62 8.21 -10.42
C ILE A 55 -5.11 8.42 -10.31
N ARG A 56 -4.72 9.59 -9.81
CA ARG A 56 -3.32 9.95 -9.62
C ARG A 56 -2.91 9.61 -8.20
N CYS A 57 -1.90 8.76 -8.07
CA CYS A 57 -1.44 8.23 -6.80
C CYS A 57 0.02 8.62 -6.55
N THR A 58 0.34 8.86 -5.29
CA THR A 58 1.72 9.07 -4.81
C THR A 58 1.95 8.20 -3.59
N LEU A 59 2.89 7.27 -3.69
CA LEU A 59 3.38 6.47 -2.58
C LEU A 59 4.43 7.29 -1.82
N LYS A 60 4.18 7.53 -0.53
CA LYS A 60 5.11 8.20 0.37
C LYS A 60 5.67 7.19 1.37
N ARG A 61 6.97 7.10 1.42
CA ARG A 61 7.70 6.19 2.31
C ARG A 61 8.15 6.96 3.55
N GLY A 62 8.01 6.36 4.73
CA GLY A 62 8.55 6.90 5.97
C GLY A 62 10.06 6.67 6.14
N GLY A 63 10.65 5.83 5.28
CA GLY A 63 12.09 5.52 5.23
C GLY A 63 12.39 4.64 4.02
N GLU A 64 13.67 4.43 3.76
CA GLU A 64 14.13 3.61 2.64
C GLU A 64 14.83 2.35 3.16
N PHE A 65 14.38 1.20 2.65
CA PHE A 65 15.08 -0.07 2.75
C PHE A 65 15.19 -0.65 1.34
N ALA A 66 16.40 -0.98 0.90
CA ALA A 66 16.70 -1.34 -0.49
C ALA A 66 15.89 -2.55 -1.01
N ASP A 67 15.53 -3.47 -0.11
CA ASP A 67 14.82 -4.69 -0.46
C ASP A 67 13.29 -4.56 -0.38
N THR A 68 12.77 -3.38 -0.04
CA THR A 68 11.32 -3.15 -0.01
C THR A 68 10.75 -3.16 -1.42
N ARG A 69 9.81 -4.06 -1.66
CA ARG A 69 9.07 -4.16 -2.91
C ARG A 69 7.61 -3.90 -2.65
N TYR A 70 6.98 -3.17 -3.56
CA TYR A 70 5.56 -2.87 -3.48
C TYR A 70 4.81 -3.59 -4.56
N THR A 71 3.60 -4.02 -4.23
CA THR A 71 2.64 -4.61 -5.17
C THR A 71 1.30 -3.89 -5.04
N ILE A 72 0.54 -3.91 -6.13
CA ILE A 72 -0.82 -3.36 -6.18
C ILE A 72 -1.78 -4.42 -6.66
N ARG A 73 -2.94 -4.48 -6.04
CA ARG A 73 -4.09 -5.30 -6.47
C ARG A 73 -5.39 -4.54 -6.25
N TYR A 74 -6.47 -4.96 -6.88
CA TYR A 74 -7.77 -4.35 -6.69
C TYR A 74 -8.89 -5.38 -6.59
N PHE A 75 -9.98 -4.96 -5.97
CA PHE A 75 -11.26 -5.67 -5.96
C PHE A 75 -12.36 -4.76 -6.47
N GLN A 76 -13.26 -5.32 -7.23
CA GLN A 76 -14.49 -4.68 -7.64
C GLN A 76 -15.62 -5.22 -6.76
N SER A 77 -16.02 -4.45 -5.76
CA SER A 77 -17.06 -4.85 -4.80
C SER A 77 -18.47 -4.57 -5.34
N ASP A 78 -18.61 -3.57 -6.21
CA ASP A 78 -19.91 -3.21 -6.80
C ASP A 78 -19.73 -2.67 -8.21
N GLY A 79 -20.71 -2.97 -9.08
CA GLY A 79 -20.69 -2.60 -10.48
C GLY A 79 -19.71 -3.43 -11.33
N LYS A 80 -19.33 -2.90 -12.50
CA LYS A 80 -18.38 -3.52 -13.44
C LYS A 80 -17.49 -2.47 -14.08
N GLY A 81 -16.20 -2.75 -14.15
CA GLY A 81 -15.24 -1.88 -14.79
C GLY A 81 -13.92 -2.58 -15.07
N LEU A 82 -13.01 -1.86 -15.72
CA LEU A 82 -11.65 -2.29 -16.00
C LEU A 82 -10.68 -1.30 -15.37
N LEU A 83 -9.74 -1.80 -14.60
CA LEU A 83 -8.64 -1.02 -14.07
C LEU A 83 -7.36 -1.30 -14.87
N ARG A 84 -6.64 -0.25 -15.28
CA ARG A 84 -5.35 -0.37 -15.95
C ARG A 84 -4.34 0.63 -15.37
N ASN A 85 -3.07 0.31 -15.50
CA ASN A 85 -1.99 1.23 -15.14
C ASN A 85 -1.61 2.16 -16.30
N ASP A 86 -0.63 3.03 -16.05
CA ASP A 86 -0.07 3.97 -17.04
C ASP A 86 0.68 3.30 -18.19
N ASN A 87 1.12 2.04 -18.02
CA ASN A 87 1.75 1.25 -19.08
C ASN A 87 0.71 0.51 -19.95
N GLY A 88 -0.59 0.67 -19.68
CA GLY A 88 -1.67 0.01 -20.42
C GLY A 88 -2.00 -1.41 -19.94
N THR A 89 -1.32 -1.94 -18.91
CA THR A 89 -1.64 -3.27 -18.36
C THR A 89 -3.01 -3.24 -17.69
N VAL A 90 -3.92 -4.06 -18.16
CA VAL A 90 -5.23 -4.27 -17.53
C VAL A 90 -5.07 -5.22 -16.36
N PHE A 91 -5.52 -4.78 -15.19
CA PHE A 91 -5.47 -5.58 -13.98
C PHE A 91 -6.64 -6.57 -13.94
N LYS A 92 -6.35 -7.78 -13.52
CA LYS A 92 -7.38 -8.73 -13.13
C LYS A 92 -7.69 -8.56 -11.64
N PRO A 93 -8.96 -8.67 -11.23
CA PRO A 93 -9.32 -8.58 -9.81
C PRO A 93 -8.52 -9.57 -8.97
N ASN A 94 -8.00 -9.11 -7.84
CA ASN A 94 -7.21 -9.86 -6.86
C ASN A 94 -5.81 -10.31 -7.32
N ASP A 95 -5.41 -10.11 -8.56
CA ASP A 95 -4.04 -10.39 -9.01
C ASP A 95 -3.09 -9.28 -8.51
N ARG A 96 -1.88 -9.67 -8.11
CA ARG A 96 -0.83 -8.74 -7.67
C ARG A 96 0.04 -8.32 -8.84
N TYR A 97 0.25 -7.03 -8.96
CA TYR A 97 1.12 -6.42 -9.98
C TYR A 97 2.25 -5.64 -9.30
N PRO A 98 3.48 -5.70 -9.80
CA PRO A 98 4.57 -4.93 -9.22
C PRO A 98 4.32 -3.43 -9.37
N LEU A 99 4.56 -2.67 -8.28
CA LEU A 99 4.53 -1.23 -8.26
C LEU A 99 5.97 -0.72 -8.15
N THR A 100 6.51 -0.23 -9.26
CA THR A 100 7.92 0.16 -9.37
C THR A 100 8.16 1.65 -9.32
N LYS A 101 7.08 2.45 -9.34
CA LYS A 101 7.13 3.91 -9.31
C LYS A 101 6.40 4.44 -8.09
N ASP A 102 6.95 5.47 -7.45
CA ASP A 102 6.30 6.14 -6.34
C ASP A 102 5.14 7.04 -6.81
N VAL A 103 5.27 7.64 -7.98
CA VAL A 103 4.19 8.42 -8.63
C VAL A 103 3.66 7.59 -9.79
N PHE A 104 2.39 7.24 -9.73
CA PHE A 104 1.75 6.40 -10.74
C PHE A 104 0.30 6.82 -10.99
N ARG A 105 -0.25 6.35 -12.09
CA ARG A 105 -1.63 6.62 -12.49
C ARG A 105 -2.36 5.31 -12.76
N LEU A 106 -3.60 5.32 -12.36
CA LEU A 106 -4.54 4.25 -12.65
C LEU A 106 -5.71 4.83 -13.44
N TYR A 107 -6.24 4.05 -14.34
CA TYR A 107 -7.34 4.42 -15.22
C TYR A 107 -8.44 3.40 -15.04
N TYR A 108 -9.56 3.86 -14.50
CA TYR A 108 -10.74 3.03 -14.32
C TYR A 108 -11.78 3.35 -15.39
N THR A 109 -12.11 2.36 -16.23
CA THR A 109 -13.14 2.48 -17.26
C THR A 109 -14.40 1.77 -16.81
N SER A 110 -15.50 2.51 -16.70
CA SER A 110 -16.82 1.98 -16.34
C SER A 110 -17.38 1.08 -17.44
N LEU A 111 -17.92 -0.09 -17.07
CA LEU A 111 -18.62 -1.01 -17.97
C LEU A 111 -20.09 -1.19 -17.60
N SER A 112 -20.57 -0.55 -16.54
CA SER A 112 -21.98 -0.61 -16.13
C SER A 112 -22.57 0.79 -15.93
N SER A 113 -23.90 0.85 -15.91
CA SER A 113 -24.66 2.05 -15.58
C SER A 113 -25.07 2.11 -14.10
N ASP A 114 -24.63 1.15 -13.30
CA ASP A 114 -24.89 1.10 -11.86
C ASP A 114 -23.82 1.86 -11.08
N ARG A 115 -24.08 2.08 -9.80
CA ARG A 115 -23.05 2.52 -8.87
C ARG A 115 -21.88 1.53 -8.90
N GLN A 116 -20.67 2.03 -8.79
CA GLN A 116 -19.48 1.23 -8.86
C GLN A 116 -18.60 1.52 -7.65
N THR A 117 -18.09 0.48 -7.04
CA THR A 117 -17.16 0.60 -5.93
C THR A 117 -15.99 -0.36 -6.16
N MET A 118 -14.79 0.14 -5.98
CA MET A 118 -13.58 -0.65 -6.03
C MET A 118 -12.64 -0.30 -4.88
N ASP A 119 -11.95 -1.31 -4.40
CA ASP A 119 -10.89 -1.21 -3.40
C ASP A 119 -9.54 -1.51 -4.05
N ILE A 120 -8.58 -0.63 -3.83
CA ILE A 120 -7.20 -0.79 -4.28
C ILE A 120 -6.34 -1.02 -3.05
N TYR A 121 -5.52 -2.04 -3.09
CA TYR A 121 -4.57 -2.38 -2.05
C TYR A 121 -3.15 -2.22 -2.57
N VAL A 122 -2.35 -1.45 -1.86
CA VAL A 122 -0.90 -1.39 -2.05
C VAL A 122 -0.26 -2.09 -0.87
N GLU A 123 0.58 -3.07 -1.16
CA GLU A 123 1.20 -3.95 -0.16
C GLU A 123 2.71 -3.89 -0.32
N ASP A 124 3.44 -3.84 0.80
CA ASP A 124 4.89 -4.00 0.79
C ASP A 124 5.30 -5.48 0.98
N SER A 125 6.58 -5.78 0.75
CA SER A 125 7.14 -7.13 0.94
C SER A 125 7.20 -7.59 2.39
N PHE A 126 6.87 -6.72 3.35
CA PHE A 126 6.84 -7.01 4.79
C PHE A 126 5.41 -7.16 5.35
N GLY A 127 4.41 -7.14 4.48
CA GLY A 127 3.02 -7.36 4.85
C GLY A 127 2.26 -6.12 5.32
N ARG A 128 2.82 -4.91 5.16
CA ARG A 128 2.07 -3.68 5.38
C ARG A 128 1.15 -3.40 4.21
N VAL A 129 -0.07 -2.97 4.48
CA VAL A 129 -1.11 -2.76 3.48
C VAL A 129 -1.74 -1.38 3.65
N GLN A 130 -1.91 -0.68 2.53
CA GLN A 130 -2.72 0.53 2.42
C GLN A 130 -3.89 0.24 1.50
N GLN A 131 -5.11 0.54 1.97
CA GLN A 131 -6.33 0.40 1.20
C GLN A 131 -6.87 1.77 0.79
N LEU A 132 -7.27 1.88 -0.45
CA LEU A 132 -7.94 3.04 -1.04
C LEU A 132 -9.28 2.57 -1.61
N THR A 133 -10.37 3.24 -1.24
CA THR A 133 -11.71 2.92 -1.75
C THR A 133 -12.19 4.04 -2.67
N PHE A 134 -12.63 3.68 -3.86
CA PHE A 134 -13.21 4.59 -4.85
C PHE A 134 -14.64 4.19 -5.15
N SER A 135 -15.54 5.16 -5.07
CA SER A 135 -16.94 4.97 -5.41
C SER A 135 -17.35 5.97 -6.49
N PHE A 136 -17.98 5.48 -7.53
CA PHE A 136 -18.50 6.26 -8.63
C PHE A 136 -20.00 6.09 -8.71
N ASN A 137 -20.72 7.19 -8.76
CA ASN A 137 -22.15 7.20 -9.05
C ASN A 137 -22.36 7.23 -10.56
N ASN A 138 -23.46 6.66 -11.05
CA ASN A 138 -23.83 6.86 -12.44
C ASN A 138 -24.32 8.29 -12.61
N GLU A 139 -23.62 9.09 -13.38
CA GLU A 139 -24.15 10.36 -13.89
C GLU A 139 -25.09 10.04 -15.06
N ARG A 140 -26.37 9.76 -14.75
CA ARG A 140 -27.38 9.96 -15.77
C ARG A 140 -27.30 11.42 -16.21
N GLU A 141 -27.34 11.67 -17.54
CA GLU A 141 -27.49 13.01 -18.09
C GLU A 141 -28.72 13.66 -17.45
N GLU A 142 -28.53 14.49 -16.42
CA GLU A 142 -29.54 15.34 -15.81
C GLU A 142 -30.00 16.46 -16.78
N GLY A 143 -30.01 16.21 -18.06
CA GLY A 143 -30.27 17.20 -19.10
C GLY A 143 -31.49 16.90 -20.00
N LYS A 144 -32.08 15.70 -19.97
CA LYS A 144 -33.02 15.31 -21.01
C LYS A 144 -34.47 15.21 -20.60
N ASP A 145 -34.83 15.35 -19.34
CA ASP A 145 -36.19 15.28 -18.83
C ASP A 145 -36.63 16.56 -18.12
N ARG A 146 -36.36 17.73 -18.70
CA ARG A 146 -37.10 18.93 -18.34
C ARG A 146 -38.34 19.02 -19.24
N PRO A 147 -39.55 18.67 -18.76
CA PRO A 147 -40.75 18.89 -19.53
C PRO A 147 -40.85 20.38 -19.80
N ALA A 148 -41.03 20.73 -21.07
CA ALA A 148 -41.27 22.10 -21.49
C ALA A 148 -42.45 22.64 -20.70
N SER A 149 -42.18 23.55 -19.78
CA SER A 149 -43.22 24.30 -19.07
C SER A 149 -44.02 25.07 -20.11
N SER A 150 -45.23 24.61 -20.39
CA SER A 150 -46.23 25.32 -21.16
C SER A 150 -46.55 26.64 -20.46
N ARG A 151 -46.13 27.74 -21.05
CA ARG A 151 -46.67 29.06 -20.70
C ARG A 151 -48.05 29.18 -21.31
N HIS A 152 -49.01 29.32 -20.44
CA HIS A 152 -50.28 30.04 -20.74
C HIS A 152 -50.22 31.39 -20.09
#